data_4dc131a1820aa61b00b686d0a2bb3a34
#
_entry.id   4dc131a1820aa61b00b686d0a2bb3a34
#
_cell.length_a   1.000
_cell.length_b   1.000
_cell.length_c   1.000
_cell.angle_alpha   90.00
_cell.angle_beta   90.00
_cell.angle_gamma   90.00
#
_symmetry.space_group_name_H-M   'P 1'
#
loop_
_entity.id
_entity.type
_entity.pdbx_description
1 polymer ?
#
loop_
_entity_poly.entity_id
_entity_poly.type
_entity_poly.pdbx_seq_one_letter_code
_entity_poly.pdbx_strand_id
1 'polypeptide(L)'
;MWFLWLAGTILEDTWGRIAYPIFYLACGALGFVIHGIVFPGSLVPVVGASGAIAGLMGAFLARFPKTNIRLAWILFIKPIKFSVPAYIVLPLWLLIEVFWGAVFAAARAEGGVAHWAHIGGFAFGALGALLLKYTGIEHSLDRAIDAKVSWTADPRIVRATDSLAENNPAGAIASLQQLVAEKPDSVEGWEMLLAAQQRKQDPAGQKDTLEALCRLHAGAGEMEAAWNDYVQFTNLGGQKISRGVWLELCRYLEGKHDWEGAAAEYERLAENNPKERAGVSALVSAARIRLTSLNEPERAAKLYQAAADSRVPHTDLDTAIQEGLQQCAKSAPSSQPGAYSR
;
A
#
# COMPACT_ATOMS: atom_id res chain seq x y z
N MET A 1 -0.14 22.07 16.32
CA MET A 1 -0.97 20.88 15.99
C MET A 1 -0.58 20.25 14.64
N TRP A 2 -0.30 21.02 13.58
CA TRP A 2 0.10 20.47 12.28
C TRP A 2 1.34 19.56 12.35
N PHE A 3 2.39 20.00 13.04
CA PHE A 3 3.61 19.19 13.23
C PHE A 3 3.38 17.95 14.09
N LEU A 4 2.46 18.00 15.06
CA LEU A 4 2.08 16.82 15.83
C LEU A 4 1.50 15.73 14.92
N TRP A 5 0.66 16.12 13.96
CA TRP A 5 0.10 15.19 13.00
C TRP A 5 1.17 14.69 12.00
N LEU A 6 2.04 15.60 11.49
CA LEU A 6 3.00 15.27 10.45
C LEU A 6 4.15 14.36 10.96
N ALA A 7 4.76 14.73 12.08
CA ALA A 7 5.91 14.01 12.65
C ALA A 7 5.46 12.94 13.65
N GLY A 8 4.35 13.17 14.35
CA GLY A 8 3.85 12.31 15.39
C GLY A 8 3.41 10.95 14.84
N THR A 9 2.64 10.90 13.76
CA THR A 9 2.19 9.64 13.16
C THR A 9 3.37 8.75 12.74
N ILE A 10 4.39 9.32 12.10
CA ILE A 10 5.58 8.56 11.65
C ILE A 10 6.38 8.03 12.85
N LEU A 11 6.51 8.83 13.91
CA LEU A 11 7.21 8.41 15.12
C LEU A 11 6.39 7.40 15.94
N GLU A 12 5.06 7.54 15.97
CA GLU A 12 4.16 6.57 16.59
C GLU A 12 4.24 5.22 15.86
N ASP A 13 4.23 5.21 14.53
CA ASP A 13 4.42 3.98 13.75
C ASP A 13 5.79 3.35 13.98
N THR A 14 6.82 4.16 14.28
CA THR A 14 8.19 3.67 14.54
C THR A 14 8.37 3.13 15.96
N TRP A 15 7.73 3.74 16.97
CA TRP A 15 7.96 3.42 18.39
C TRP A 15 6.77 2.76 19.08
N GLY A 16 5.64 2.65 18.39
CA GLY A 16 4.42 2.08 18.91
C GLY A 16 3.62 3.01 19.83
N ARG A 17 2.39 2.59 20.09
CA ARG A 17 1.36 3.42 20.78
C ARG A 17 1.63 3.69 22.27
N ILE A 18 2.61 3.01 22.88
CA ILE A 18 2.97 3.20 24.29
C ILE A 18 4.21 4.06 24.43
N ALA A 19 5.31 3.76 23.71
CA ALA A 19 6.55 4.48 23.84
C ALA A 19 6.43 5.92 23.30
N TYR A 20 5.68 6.11 22.21
CA TYR A 20 5.46 7.42 21.62
C TYR A 20 4.85 8.45 22.60
N PRO A 21 3.71 8.22 23.28
CA PRO A 21 3.15 9.20 24.21
C PRO A 21 4.05 9.42 25.44
N ILE A 22 4.74 8.41 25.93
CA ILE A 22 5.71 8.57 27.03
C ILE A 22 6.84 9.50 26.60
N PHE A 23 7.41 9.28 25.42
CA PHE A 23 8.44 10.13 24.85
C PHE A 23 7.96 11.58 24.63
N TYR A 24 6.75 11.74 24.08
CA TYR A 24 6.11 13.04 23.90
C TYR A 24 5.99 13.82 25.22
N LEU A 25 5.46 13.18 26.27
CA LEU A 25 5.31 13.79 27.59
C LEU A 25 6.65 14.10 28.24
N ALA A 26 7.65 13.21 28.10
CA ALA A 26 8.99 13.42 28.60
C ALA A 26 9.66 14.64 27.94
N CYS A 27 9.57 14.79 26.63
CA CYS A 27 10.08 15.96 25.92
C CYS A 27 9.42 17.26 26.38
N GLY A 28 8.10 17.24 26.61
CA GLY A 28 7.37 18.40 27.15
C GLY A 28 7.82 18.79 28.56
N ALA A 29 7.93 17.80 29.45
CA ALA A 29 8.38 18.03 30.83
C ALA A 29 9.83 18.56 30.87
N LEU A 30 10.73 17.98 30.10
CA LEU A 30 12.13 18.43 30.01
C LEU A 30 12.25 19.81 29.36
N GLY A 31 11.40 20.12 28.38
CA GLY A 31 11.30 21.48 27.81
C GLY A 31 10.93 22.51 28.87
N PHE A 32 9.95 22.21 29.73
CA PHE A 32 9.57 23.12 30.85
C PHE A 32 10.70 23.26 31.87
N VAL A 33 11.47 22.23 32.17
CA VAL A 33 12.64 22.30 33.07
C VAL A 33 13.66 23.29 32.50
N ILE A 34 13.98 23.22 31.20
CA ILE A 34 14.93 24.18 30.57
C ILE A 34 14.39 25.59 30.63
N HIS A 35 13.11 25.82 30.38
CA HIS A 35 12.49 27.16 30.52
C HIS A 35 12.62 27.67 31.94
N GLY A 36 12.33 26.87 32.95
CA GLY A 36 12.48 27.24 34.38
C GLY A 36 13.90 27.54 34.81
N ILE A 37 14.90 26.89 34.22
CA ILE A 37 16.33 27.17 34.46
C ILE A 37 16.71 28.55 33.90
N VAL A 38 16.19 28.92 32.73
CA VAL A 38 16.47 30.22 32.10
C VAL A 38 15.75 31.39 32.80
N PHE A 39 14.55 31.14 33.30
CA PHE A 39 13.72 32.12 33.99
C PHE A 39 13.41 31.69 35.44
N PRO A 40 14.41 31.60 36.32
CA PRO A 40 14.18 31.18 37.68
C PRO A 40 13.36 32.21 38.43
N GLY A 41 12.24 31.84 39.00
CA GLY A 41 11.36 32.71 39.75
C GLY A 41 10.28 33.43 38.93
N SER A 42 10.15 33.13 37.64
CA SER A 42 9.00 33.59 36.85
C SER A 42 7.69 33.05 37.43
N LEU A 43 6.74 33.94 37.64
CA LEU A 43 5.37 33.58 38.07
C LEU A 43 4.40 33.46 36.89
N VAL A 44 4.90 33.65 35.66
CA VAL A 44 4.07 33.51 34.45
C VAL A 44 3.90 32.04 34.14
N PRO A 45 2.66 31.53 34.11
CA PRO A 45 2.42 30.11 33.82
C PRO A 45 2.79 29.80 32.37
N VAL A 46 3.62 28.76 32.19
CA VAL A 46 3.94 28.23 30.86
C VAL A 46 2.90 27.18 30.53
N VAL A 47 2.12 27.43 29.50
CA VAL A 47 1.04 26.54 29.07
C VAL A 47 1.20 26.17 27.60
N GLY A 48 1.04 24.90 27.30
CA GLY A 48 0.96 24.41 25.92
C GLY A 48 1.80 23.18 25.65
N ALA A 49 1.31 22.38 24.72
CA ALA A 49 1.97 21.15 24.25
C ALA A 49 3.14 21.43 23.28
N SER A 50 3.46 22.68 23.01
CA SER A 50 4.40 23.08 21.94
C SER A 50 5.84 22.61 22.21
N GLY A 51 6.27 22.56 23.49
CA GLY A 51 7.57 22.01 23.87
C GLY A 51 7.69 20.50 23.56
N ALA A 52 6.62 19.75 23.83
CA ALA A 52 6.56 18.35 23.47
C ALA A 52 6.56 18.15 21.95
N ILE A 53 5.82 18.97 21.20
CA ILE A 53 5.81 18.96 19.73
C ILE A 53 7.21 19.28 19.18
N ALA A 54 7.91 20.27 19.77
CA ALA A 54 9.30 20.57 19.42
C ALA A 54 10.21 19.35 19.65
N GLY A 55 9.96 18.58 20.70
CA GLY A 55 10.66 17.31 20.95
C GLY A 55 10.44 16.28 19.85
N LEU A 56 9.21 16.13 19.37
CA LEU A 56 8.93 15.27 18.22
C LEU A 56 9.62 15.76 16.94
N MET A 57 9.71 17.08 16.73
CA MET A 57 10.45 17.67 15.60
C MET A 57 11.94 17.33 15.68
N GLY A 58 12.53 17.43 16.86
CA GLY A 58 13.93 17.02 17.11
C GLY A 58 14.16 15.54 16.86
N ALA A 59 13.28 14.71 17.37
CA ALA A 59 13.30 13.26 17.13
C ALA A 59 13.16 12.89 15.65
N PHE A 60 12.24 13.56 14.97
CA PHE A 60 12.03 13.38 13.53
C PHE A 60 13.27 13.76 12.72
N LEU A 61 13.91 14.87 13.05
CA LEU A 61 15.16 15.28 12.41
C LEU A 61 16.26 14.25 12.60
N ALA A 62 16.41 13.68 13.81
CA ALA A 62 17.42 12.68 14.13
C ALA A 62 17.19 11.35 13.38
N ARG A 63 15.93 10.97 13.19
CA ARG A 63 15.56 9.70 12.55
C ARG A 63 15.39 9.77 11.05
N PHE A 64 14.80 10.85 10.56
CA PHE A 64 14.34 11.00 9.18
C PHE A 64 14.84 12.30 8.51
N PRO A 65 16.16 12.62 8.57
CA PRO A 65 16.69 13.91 8.12
C PRO A 65 16.42 14.19 6.63
N LYS A 66 16.40 13.15 5.81
CA LYS A 66 16.22 13.27 4.35
C LYS A 66 14.76 13.30 3.90
N THR A 67 13.82 13.11 4.82
CA THR A 67 12.39 13.12 4.49
C THR A 67 11.97 14.53 4.07
N ASN A 68 11.26 14.61 2.97
CA ASN A 68 10.77 15.89 2.44
C ASN A 68 9.49 16.34 3.14
N ILE A 69 9.52 17.55 3.73
CA ILE A 69 8.37 18.22 4.32
C ILE A 69 7.69 19.05 3.24
N ARG A 70 6.42 18.77 2.99
CA ARG A 70 5.62 19.57 2.05
C ARG A 70 5.12 20.83 2.75
N LEU A 71 5.57 21.97 2.25
CA LEU A 71 5.17 23.29 2.74
C LEU A 71 4.22 23.93 1.73
N ALA A 72 3.26 24.70 2.24
CA ALA A 72 2.38 25.52 1.43
C ALA A 72 2.54 26.97 1.88
N TRP A 73 2.93 27.82 0.96
CA TRP A 73 2.96 29.28 1.18
C TRP A 73 1.76 29.90 0.48
N ILE A 74 0.92 30.58 1.22
CA ILE A 74 -0.21 31.30 0.66
C ILE A 74 0.26 32.70 0.30
N LEU A 75 0.55 32.91 -1.00
CA LEU A 75 0.88 34.23 -1.52
C LEU A 75 -0.38 34.75 -2.25
N PHE A 76 -1.01 35.77 -1.69
CA PHE A 76 -2.30 36.32 -2.12
C PHE A 76 -3.42 35.27 -2.10
N ILE A 77 -3.83 34.72 -3.26
CA ILE A 77 -4.96 33.79 -3.38
C ILE A 77 -4.49 32.36 -3.82
N LYS A 78 -3.24 32.22 -4.29
CA LYS A 78 -2.73 30.92 -4.77
C LYS A 78 -1.76 30.29 -3.79
N PRO A 79 -2.00 29.06 -3.30
CA PRO A 79 -1.03 28.32 -2.51
C PRO A 79 0.11 27.82 -3.40
N ILE A 80 1.33 28.27 -3.13
CA ILE A 80 2.55 27.72 -3.73
C ILE A 80 2.99 26.55 -2.86
N LYS A 81 2.94 25.35 -3.41
CA LYS A 81 3.39 24.13 -2.72
C LYS A 81 4.83 23.84 -3.12
N PHE A 82 5.69 23.66 -2.14
CA PHE A 82 7.08 23.25 -2.35
C PHE A 82 7.48 22.20 -1.31
N SER A 83 8.53 21.45 -1.60
CA SER A 83 8.99 20.34 -0.79
C SER A 83 10.44 20.59 -0.39
N VAL A 84 10.73 20.56 0.91
CA VAL A 84 12.06 20.85 1.45
C VAL A 84 12.44 19.73 2.42
N PRO A 85 13.69 19.22 2.38
CA PRO A 85 14.14 18.21 3.32
C PRO A 85 14.10 18.68 4.78
N ALA A 86 13.79 17.74 5.68
CA ALA A 86 13.69 18.03 7.12
C ALA A 86 14.98 18.61 7.69
N TYR A 87 16.16 18.18 7.21
CA TYR A 87 17.46 18.69 7.65
C TYR A 87 17.71 20.18 7.31
N ILE A 88 16.86 20.81 6.50
CA ILE A 88 16.89 22.25 6.23
C ILE A 88 15.82 22.96 7.07
N VAL A 89 14.57 22.50 6.99
CA VAL A 89 13.42 23.17 7.61
C VAL A 89 13.52 23.20 9.12
N LEU A 90 13.85 22.06 9.75
CA LEU A 90 13.83 21.97 11.20
C LEU A 90 14.98 22.68 11.89
N PRO A 91 16.24 22.65 11.39
CA PRO A 91 17.29 23.49 11.93
C PRO A 91 17.04 24.99 11.71
N LEU A 92 16.47 25.40 10.57
CA LEU A 92 16.12 26.80 10.33
C LEU A 92 15.05 27.28 11.32
N TRP A 93 14.03 26.46 11.57
CA TRP A 93 13.02 26.75 12.60
C TRP A 93 13.67 26.86 13.99
N LEU A 94 14.57 25.95 14.36
CA LEU A 94 15.27 26.00 15.64
C LEU A 94 16.12 27.25 15.76
N LEU A 95 16.81 27.69 14.71
CA LEU A 95 17.58 28.96 14.73
C LEU A 95 16.70 30.18 15.02
N ILE A 96 15.49 30.20 14.46
CA ILE A 96 14.50 31.25 14.74
C ILE A 96 14.08 31.22 16.22
N GLU A 97 13.83 30.02 16.77
CA GLU A 97 13.50 29.86 18.20
C GLU A 97 14.64 30.33 19.11
N VAL A 98 15.87 29.96 18.77
CA VAL A 98 17.07 30.40 19.52
C VAL A 98 17.24 31.91 19.45
N PHE A 99 17.06 32.53 18.27
CA PHE A 99 17.16 33.98 18.10
C PHE A 99 16.14 34.72 18.98
N TRP A 100 14.87 34.37 18.89
CA TRP A 100 13.83 34.99 19.69
C TRP A 100 13.97 34.66 21.17
N GLY A 101 14.34 33.43 21.51
CA GLY A 101 14.62 33.03 22.90
C GLY A 101 15.73 33.89 23.54
N ALA A 102 16.79 34.16 22.80
CA ALA A 102 17.88 35.01 23.25
C ALA A 102 17.43 36.48 23.41
N VAL A 103 16.67 37.04 22.46
CA VAL A 103 16.12 38.39 22.52
C VAL A 103 15.22 38.56 23.73
N PHE A 104 14.27 37.65 23.98
CA PHE A 104 13.35 37.72 25.13
C PHE A 104 14.10 37.55 26.45
N ALA A 105 15.10 36.64 26.52
CA ALA A 105 15.92 36.49 27.72
C ALA A 105 16.73 37.74 28.03
N ALA A 106 17.37 38.37 27.03
CA ALA A 106 18.14 39.60 27.19
C ALA A 106 17.26 40.77 27.62
N ALA A 107 16.05 40.86 27.10
CA ALA A 107 15.07 41.87 27.48
C ALA A 107 14.40 41.63 28.85
N ARG A 108 14.66 40.49 29.49
CA ARG A 108 13.93 40.02 30.68
C ARG A 108 12.41 40.07 30.50
N ALA A 109 11.95 39.86 29.28
CA ALA A 109 10.56 39.90 28.94
C ALA A 109 9.89 38.56 29.31
N GLU A 110 8.99 38.62 30.28
CA GLU A 110 8.20 37.45 30.69
C GLU A 110 6.86 37.51 29.96
N GLY A 111 6.44 36.31 29.46
CA GLY A 111 5.19 36.13 28.74
C GLY A 111 5.38 35.92 27.23
N GLY A 112 4.30 35.53 26.56
CA GLY A 112 4.33 35.18 25.14
C GLY A 112 4.73 33.72 24.86
N VAL A 113 5.56 33.50 23.84
CA VAL A 113 5.99 32.14 23.43
C VAL A 113 7.15 31.68 24.32
N ALA A 114 7.02 30.46 24.85
CA ALA A 114 8.06 29.84 25.69
C ALA A 114 9.18 29.22 24.81
N HIS A 115 9.96 30.07 24.13
CA HIS A 115 11.02 29.64 23.19
C HIS A 115 12.01 28.66 23.81
N TRP A 116 12.39 28.85 25.07
CA TRP A 116 13.32 27.94 25.75
C TRP A 116 12.71 26.57 26.07
N ALA A 117 11.40 26.47 26.24
CA ALA A 117 10.71 25.19 26.32
C ALA A 117 10.75 24.43 24.96
N HIS A 118 10.65 25.20 23.85
CA HIS A 118 10.78 24.62 22.50
C HIS A 118 12.21 24.13 22.24
N ILE A 119 13.21 24.95 22.56
CA ILE A 119 14.64 24.60 22.38
C ILE A 119 15.00 23.35 23.22
N GLY A 120 14.57 23.35 24.50
CA GLY A 120 14.78 22.22 25.38
C GLY A 120 14.10 20.94 24.88
N GLY A 121 12.82 21.03 24.55
CA GLY A 121 12.07 19.92 23.98
C GLY A 121 12.74 19.36 22.74
N PHE A 122 13.09 20.20 21.78
CA PHE A 122 13.77 19.81 20.54
C PHE A 122 15.10 19.09 20.79
N ALA A 123 15.94 19.65 21.66
CA ALA A 123 17.23 19.05 22.00
C ALA A 123 17.07 17.68 22.65
N PHE A 124 16.20 17.55 23.65
CA PHE A 124 15.90 16.28 24.30
C PHE A 124 15.28 15.27 23.33
N GLY A 125 14.41 15.71 22.45
CA GLY A 125 13.81 14.88 21.42
C GLY A 125 14.85 14.32 20.46
N ALA A 126 15.76 15.15 19.96
CA ALA A 126 16.83 14.72 19.07
C ALA A 126 17.80 13.74 19.76
N LEU A 127 18.26 14.09 20.97
CA LEU A 127 19.15 13.22 21.75
C LEU A 127 18.51 11.90 22.15
N GLY A 128 17.26 11.93 22.62
CA GLY A 128 16.52 10.74 23.00
C GLY A 128 16.31 9.78 21.81
N ALA A 129 15.94 10.31 20.64
CA ALA A 129 15.79 9.51 19.44
C ALA A 129 17.12 8.91 18.95
N LEU A 130 18.25 9.63 19.09
CA LEU A 130 19.56 9.08 18.80
C LEU A 130 19.92 7.98 19.80
N LEU A 131 19.69 8.18 21.09
CA LEU A 131 19.93 7.15 22.11
C LEU A 131 19.11 5.89 21.83
N LEU A 132 17.82 6.00 21.55
CA LEU A 132 16.97 4.86 21.20
C LEU A 132 17.51 4.11 19.97
N LYS A 133 17.97 4.85 18.96
CA LYS A 133 18.55 4.28 17.73
C LYS A 133 19.86 3.51 18.00
N TYR A 134 20.78 4.08 18.78
CA TYR A 134 22.11 3.50 18.98
C TYR A 134 22.18 2.43 20.07
N THR A 135 21.27 2.46 21.03
CA THR A 135 21.22 1.46 22.11
C THR A 135 20.49 0.17 21.71
N GLY A 136 19.81 0.15 20.55
CA GLY A 136 19.01 -1.01 20.14
C GLY A 136 17.77 -1.25 21.01
N ILE A 137 17.48 -0.36 21.97
CA ILE A 137 16.28 -0.41 22.83
C ILE A 137 15.01 -0.33 21.97
N GLU A 138 15.09 0.36 20.85
CA GLU A 138 13.99 0.43 19.86
C GLU A 138 13.55 -0.97 19.43
N HIS A 139 14.45 -1.86 19.04
CA HIS A 139 14.14 -3.25 18.67
C HIS A 139 13.65 -4.12 19.84
N SER A 140 14.05 -3.79 21.06
CA SER A 140 13.57 -4.51 22.25
C SER A 140 12.22 -3.99 22.73
N LEU A 141 11.95 -2.69 22.54
CA LEU A 141 10.64 -2.08 22.78
C LEU A 141 9.62 -2.55 21.75
N ASP A 142 9.95 -2.57 20.45
CA ASP A 142 9.09 -3.13 19.41
C ASP A 142 8.73 -4.58 19.73
N ARG A 143 9.70 -5.42 20.04
CA ARG A 143 9.46 -6.81 20.44
C ARG A 143 8.62 -6.95 21.72
N ALA A 144 8.87 -6.12 22.73
CA ALA A 144 8.13 -6.17 23.99
C ALA A 144 6.70 -5.60 23.86
N ILE A 145 6.51 -4.61 22.99
CA ILE A 145 5.22 -4.02 22.68
C ILE A 145 4.43 -4.95 21.77
N ASP A 146 5.05 -5.50 20.74
CA ASP A 146 4.45 -6.52 19.88
C ASP A 146 4.07 -7.77 20.68
N ALA A 147 4.90 -8.22 21.60
CA ALA A 147 4.58 -9.33 22.51
C ALA A 147 3.43 -9.02 23.49
N LYS A 148 3.23 -7.75 23.89
CA LYS A 148 2.13 -7.33 24.79
C LYS A 148 0.86 -6.85 24.07
N VAL A 149 0.99 -6.29 22.88
CA VAL A 149 -0.13 -5.88 22.02
C VAL A 149 -0.62 -7.05 21.15
N SER A 150 0.24 -8.02 20.89
CA SER A 150 -0.03 -9.23 20.11
C SER A 150 -0.86 -10.29 20.86
N TRP A 151 -1.49 -9.96 22.01
CA TRP A 151 -2.50 -10.87 22.52
C TRP A 151 -3.72 -11.00 21.58
N THR A 152 -3.79 -10.19 20.53
CA THR A 152 -4.69 -10.37 19.37
C THR A 152 -4.01 -11.01 18.15
N ALA A 153 -2.69 -11.02 18.06
CA ALA A 153 -1.98 -11.67 16.96
C ALA A 153 -1.90 -13.18 17.18
N ASP A 154 -2.17 -13.94 16.15
CA ASP A 154 -2.05 -15.39 16.23
C ASP A 154 -0.58 -15.78 16.58
N PRO A 155 -0.36 -16.64 17.58
CA PRO A 155 1.00 -17.02 18.01
C PRO A 155 1.88 -17.59 16.87
N ARG A 156 1.26 -18.05 15.79
CA ARG A 156 1.96 -18.55 14.60
C ARG A 156 2.52 -17.42 13.74
N ILE A 157 1.85 -16.27 13.69
CA ILE A 157 2.36 -15.04 13.05
C ILE A 157 3.61 -14.58 13.78
N VAL A 158 3.56 -14.51 15.12
CA VAL A 158 4.72 -14.13 15.93
C VAL A 158 5.90 -15.06 15.67
N ARG A 159 5.69 -16.39 15.76
CA ARG A 159 6.74 -17.38 15.46
C ARG A 159 7.31 -17.28 14.05
N ALA A 160 6.46 -16.98 13.07
CA ALA A 160 6.91 -16.81 11.70
C ALA A 160 7.77 -15.54 11.54
N THR A 161 7.39 -14.45 12.20
CA THR A 161 8.16 -13.20 12.21
C THR A 161 9.53 -13.41 12.85
N ASP A 162 9.57 -14.09 14.00
CA ASP A 162 10.84 -14.45 14.69
C ASP A 162 11.73 -15.32 13.78
N SER A 163 11.15 -16.34 13.17
CA SER A 163 11.88 -17.22 12.23
C SER A 163 12.43 -16.45 11.02
N LEU A 164 11.70 -15.47 10.49
CA LEU A 164 12.18 -14.60 9.40
C LEU A 164 13.31 -13.66 9.87
N ALA A 165 13.24 -13.17 11.11
CA ALA A 165 14.30 -12.36 11.72
C ALA A 165 15.59 -13.17 11.91
N GLU A 166 15.48 -14.45 12.25
CA GLU A 166 16.58 -15.41 12.37
C GLU A 166 17.09 -15.95 11.03
N ASN A 167 16.60 -15.42 9.91
CA ASN A 167 16.91 -15.88 8.55
C ASN A 167 16.56 -17.36 8.31
N ASN A 168 15.47 -17.83 8.94
CA ASN A 168 14.92 -19.17 8.81
C ASN A 168 13.55 -19.14 8.08
N PRO A 169 13.51 -18.93 6.76
CA PRO A 169 12.25 -18.87 6.03
C PRO A 169 11.48 -20.21 6.03
N ALA A 170 12.16 -21.33 6.19
CA ALA A 170 11.50 -22.64 6.25
C ALA A 170 10.66 -22.80 7.53
N GLY A 171 11.16 -22.35 8.68
CA GLY A 171 10.42 -22.32 9.94
C GLY A 171 9.19 -21.40 9.87
N ALA A 172 9.35 -20.24 9.25
CA ALA A 172 8.25 -19.31 9.02
C ALA A 172 7.16 -19.93 8.14
N ILE A 173 7.52 -20.55 7.02
CA ILE A 173 6.58 -21.23 6.11
C ILE A 173 5.79 -22.30 6.86
N ALA A 174 6.46 -23.14 7.66
CA ALA A 174 5.77 -24.22 8.41
C ALA A 174 4.72 -23.66 9.38
N SER A 175 5.04 -22.57 10.11
CA SER A 175 4.12 -21.91 11.04
C SER A 175 2.94 -21.27 10.32
N LEU A 176 3.19 -20.61 9.18
CA LEU A 176 2.18 -19.91 8.40
C LEU A 176 1.27 -20.85 7.63
N GLN A 177 1.78 -21.98 7.14
CA GLN A 177 0.96 -23.03 6.54
C GLN A 177 -0.05 -23.62 7.53
N GLN A 178 0.32 -23.80 8.79
CA GLN A 178 -0.62 -24.20 9.84
C GLN A 178 -1.69 -23.11 10.08
N LEU A 179 -1.29 -21.83 10.07
CA LEU A 179 -2.21 -20.72 10.24
C LEU A 179 -3.27 -20.70 9.12
N VAL A 180 -2.84 -20.70 7.86
CA VAL A 180 -3.76 -20.60 6.72
C VAL A 180 -4.59 -21.87 6.50
N ALA A 181 -4.16 -23.02 7.00
CA ALA A 181 -4.94 -24.22 7.00
C ALA A 181 -6.13 -24.17 7.99
N GLU A 182 -5.94 -23.54 9.15
CA GLU A 182 -6.99 -23.34 10.15
C GLU A 182 -7.84 -22.09 9.90
N LYS A 183 -7.22 -21.04 9.33
CA LYS A 183 -7.86 -19.74 9.02
C LYS A 183 -7.62 -19.41 7.55
N PRO A 184 -8.33 -20.07 6.63
CA PRO A 184 -8.09 -19.91 5.18
C PRO A 184 -8.51 -18.53 4.63
N ASP A 185 -9.20 -17.72 5.43
CA ASP A 185 -9.62 -16.34 5.15
C ASP A 185 -8.66 -15.28 5.67
N SER A 186 -7.57 -15.68 6.34
CA SER A 186 -6.55 -14.75 6.85
C SER A 186 -5.67 -14.21 5.72
N VAL A 187 -6.01 -13.05 5.16
CA VAL A 187 -5.18 -12.36 4.15
C VAL A 187 -3.77 -12.12 4.68
N GLU A 188 -3.62 -11.60 5.91
CA GLU A 188 -2.32 -11.38 6.56
C GLU A 188 -1.48 -12.66 6.60
N GLY A 189 -2.09 -13.80 6.97
CA GLY A 189 -1.41 -15.09 7.00
C GLY A 189 -0.87 -15.51 5.63
N TRP A 190 -1.66 -15.32 4.58
CA TRP A 190 -1.26 -15.64 3.21
C TRP A 190 -0.20 -14.69 2.67
N GLU A 191 -0.28 -13.38 2.94
CA GLU A 191 0.74 -12.38 2.54
C GLU A 191 2.09 -12.68 3.18
N MET A 192 2.10 -12.99 4.49
CA MET A 192 3.33 -13.38 5.18
C MET A 192 3.90 -14.69 4.65
N LEU A 193 3.03 -15.65 4.31
CA LEU A 193 3.45 -16.92 3.70
C LEU A 193 4.11 -16.68 2.34
N LEU A 194 3.53 -15.81 1.51
CA LEU A 194 4.12 -15.40 0.24
C LEU A 194 5.51 -14.78 0.43
N ALA A 195 5.64 -13.85 1.38
CA ALA A 195 6.92 -13.21 1.67
C ALA A 195 8.00 -14.21 2.16
N ALA A 196 7.62 -15.19 2.97
CA ALA A 196 8.52 -16.26 3.43
C ALA A 196 8.95 -17.17 2.27
N GLN A 197 8.02 -17.54 1.39
CA GLN A 197 8.28 -18.35 0.19
C GLN A 197 9.15 -17.62 -0.83
N GLN A 198 8.98 -16.29 -0.99
CA GLN A 198 9.85 -15.47 -1.82
C GLN A 198 11.29 -15.47 -1.30
N ARG A 199 11.49 -15.31 0.03
CA ARG A 199 12.83 -15.39 0.64
C ARG A 199 13.46 -16.78 0.47
N LYS A 200 12.65 -17.83 0.52
CA LYS A 200 13.11 -19.21 0.28
C LYS A 200 13.34 -19.54 -1.20
N GLN A 201 12.89 -18.68 -2.12
CA GLN A 201 12.88 -18.93 -3.56
C GLN A 201 12.08 -20.20 -3.94
N ASP A 202 10.88 -20.34 -3.39
CA ASP A 202 9.96 -21.44 -3.63
C ASP A 202 8.83 -21.04 -4.61
N PRO A 203 9.04 -21.16 -5.93
CA PRO A 203 8.06 -20.71 -6.91
C PRO A 203 6.79 -21.58 -6.93
N ALA A 204 6.87 -22.84 -6.50
CA ALA A 204 5.71 -23.72 -6.44
C ALA A 204 4.77 -23.28 -5.31
N GLY A 205 5.31 -23.10 -4.09
CA GLY A 205 4.53 -22.59 -2.97
C GLY A 205 3.96 -21.20 -3.23
N GLN A 206 4.73 -20.31 -3.86
CA GLN A 206 4.26 -18.97 -4.22
C GLN A 206 3.02 -19.01 -5.13
N LYS A 207 2.95 -19.92 -6.09
CA LYS A 207 1.76 -20.06 -6.96
C LYS A 207 0.51 -20.41 -6.17
N ASP A 208 0.58 -21.40 -5.30
CA ASP A 208 -0.56 -21.81 -4.48
C ASP A 208 -1.04 -20.68 -3.57
N THR A 209 -0.09 -19.94 -3.00
CA THR A 209 -0.36 -18.78 -2.13
C THR A 209 -0.99 -17.62 -2.90
N LEU A 210 -0.48 -17.30 -4.10
CA LEU A 210 -1.02 -16.25 -4.96
C LEU A 210 -2.43 -16.56 -5.47
N GLU A 211 -2.73 -17.85 -5.76
CA GLU A 211 -4.09 -18.26 -6.09
C GLU A 211 -5.05 -18.03 -4.92
N ALA A 212 -4.62 -18.35 -3.70
CA ALA A 212 -5.41 -18.10 -2.49
C ALA A 212 -5.65 -16.61 -2.25
N LEU A 213 -4.60 -15.77 -2.33
CA LEU A 213 -4.70 -14.32 -2.19
C LEU A 213 -5.60 -13.70 -3.26
N CYS A 214 -5.42 -14.06 -4.52
CA CYS A 214 -6.26 -13.59 -5.62
C CYS A 214 -7.75 -13.86 -5.35
N ARG A 215 -8.08 -15.05 -4.84
CA ARG A 215 -9.44 -15.40 -4.47
C ARG A 215 -9.97 -14.60 -3.28
N LEU A 216 -9.14 -14.36 -2.27
CA LEU A 216 -9.53 -13.61 -1.07
C LEU A 216 -9.75 -12.14 -1.39
N HIS A 217 -8.83 -11.49 -2.12
CA HIS A 217 -8.97 -10.10 -2.53
C HIS A 217 -10.16 -9.89 -3.46
N ALA A 218 -10.40 -10.80 -4.41
CA ALA A 218 -11.59 -10.75 -5.25
C ALA A 218 -12.88 -10.86 -4.41
N GLY A 219 -12.93 -11.79 -3.46
CA GLY A 219 -14.06 -11.96 -2.54
C GLY A 219 -14.29 -10.75 -1.63
N ALA A 220 -13.25 -9.99 -1.29
CA ALA A 220 -13.33 -8.73 -0.55
C ALA A 220 -13.70 -7.53 -1.44
N GLY A 221 -13.74 -7.69 -2.77
CA GLY A 221 -13.97 -6.60 -3.73
C GLY A 221 -12.71 -5.77 -4.04
N GLU A 222 -11.56 -6.18 -3.55
CA GLU A 222 -10.26 -5.54 -3.75
C GLU A 222 -9.63 -5.96 -5.09
N MET A 223 -10.33 -5.63 -6.18
CA MET A 223 -10.03 -6.17 -7.51
C MET A 223 -8.64 -5.77 -8.04
N GLU A 224 -8.10 -4.64 -7.61
CA GLU A 224 -6.75 -4.21 -7.99
C GLU A 224 -5.67 -5.11 -7.35
N ALA A 225 -5.84 -5.46 -6.07
CA ALA A 225 -4.98 -6.40 -5.37
C ALA A 225 -5.09 -7.80 -6.00
N ALA A 226 -6.32 -8.28 -6.23
CA ALA A 226 -6.56 -9.57 -6.89
C ALA A 226 -5.92 -9.65 -8.28
N TRP A 227 -5.96 -8.58 -9.07
CA TRP A 227 -5.30 -8.51 -10.36
C TRP A 227 -3.77 -8.57 -10.24
N ASN A 228 -3.19 -7.86 -9.27
CA ASN A 228 -1.75 -7.91 -9.02
C ASN A 228 -1.27 -9.30 -8.61
N ASP A 229 -2.03 -10.01 -7.77
CA ASP A 229 -1.73 -11.39 -7.40
C ASP A 229 -1.82 -12.32 -8.60
N TYR A 230 -2.84 -12.15 -9.43
CA TYR A 230 -3.02 -12.93 -10.66
C TYR A 230 -1.87 -12.73 -11.64
N VAL A 231 -1.40 -11.50 -11.84
CA VAL A 231 -0.26 -11.21 -12.70
C VAL A 231 1.01 -11.88 -12.16
N GLN A 232 1.25 -11.82 -10.85
CA GLN A 232 2.39 -12.54 -10.26
C GLN A 232 2.26 -14.06 -10.42
N PHE A 233 1.06 -14.62 -10.21
CA PHE A 233 0.76 -16.03 -10.41
C PHE A 233 1.07 -16.46 -11.84
N THR A 234 0.64 -15.72 -12.84
CA THR A 234 0.89 -16.03 -14.26
C THR A 234 2.36 -15.89 -14.63
N ASN A 235 3.08 -14.92 -14.07
CA ASN A 235 4.52 -14.73 -14.27
C ASN A 235 5.34 -15.91 -13.72
N LEU A 236 4.83 -16.61 -12.70
CA LEU A 236 5.42 -17.85 -12.18
C LEU A 236 4.99 -19.10 -12.97
N GLY A 237 4.28 -18.93 -14.09
CA GLY A 237 3.80 -20.03 -14.92
C GLY A 237 2.51 -20.66 -14.41
N GLY A 238 1.73 -19.95 -13.60
CA GLY A 238 0.38 -20.35 -13.23
C GLY A 238 -0.57 -20.24 -14.41
N GLN A 239 -1.41 -21.26 -14.62
CA GLN A 239 -2.27 -21.34 -15.81
C GLN A 239 -3.75 -21.21 -15.51
N LYS A 240 -4.19 -21.70 -14.38
CA LYS A 240 -5.62 -21.81 -14.05
C LYS A 240 -5.89 -21.37 -12.63
N ILE A 241 -6.85 -20.48 -12.49
CA ILE A 241 -7.42 -20.05 -11.21
C ILE A 241 -8.90 -20.42 -11.15
N SER A 242 -9.53 -20.19 -10.01
CA SER A 242 -10.98 -20.37 -9.85
C SER A 242 -11.74 -19.57 -10.93
N ARG A 243 -12.63 -20.26 -11.63
CA ARG A 243 -13.42 -19.71 -12.76
C ARG A 243 -14.19 -18.44 -12.39
N GLY A 244 -14.80 -18.41 -11.20
CA GLY A 244 -15.53 -17.23 -10.72
C GLY A 244 -14.64 -16.01 -10.61
N VAL A 245 -13.50 -16.17 -9.95
CA VAL A 245 -12.49 -15.11 -9.80
C VAL A 245 -11.96 -14.65 -11.15
N TRP A 246 -11.70 -15.59 -12.07
CA TRP A 246 -11.20 -15.24 -13.40
C TRP A 246 -12.20 -14.37 -14.19
N LEU A 247 -13.48 -14.70 -14.13
CA LEU A 247 -14.55 -13.88 -14.74
C LEU A 247 -14.64 -12.48 -14.12
N GLU A 248 -14.45 -12.37 -12.81
CA GLU A 248 -14.43 -11.08 -12.12
C GLU A 248 -13.23 -10.23 -12.55
N LEU A 249 -12.05 -10.84 -12.72
CA LEU A 249 -10.86 -10.16 -13.24
C LEU A 249 -11.07 -9.68 -14.68
N CYS A 250 -11.68 -10.49 -15.55
CA CYS A 250 -12.01 -10.06 -16.90
C CYS A 250 -12.93 -8.83 -16.89
N ARG A 251 -13.99 -8.83 -16.05
CA ARG A 251 -14.89 -7.68 -15.89
C ARG A 251 -14.19 -6.45 -15.30
N TYR A 252 -13.26 -6.67 -14.39
CA TYR A 252 -12.44 -5.59 -13.84
C TYR A 252 -11.62 -4.90 -14.92
N LEU A 253 -11.00 -5.65 -15.82
CA LEU A 253 -10.26 -5.10 -16.96
C LEU A 253 -11.19 -4.34 -17.93
N GLU A 254 -12.39 -4.87 -18.22
CA GLU A 254 -13.40 -4.13 -18.98
C GLU A 254 -13.75 -2.78 -18.30
N GLY A 255 -13.94 -2.78 -17.00
CA GLY A 255 -14.23 -1.56 -16.22
C GLY A 255 -13.08 -0.55 -16.21
N LYS A 256 -11.85 -1.01 -16.37
CA LYS A 256 -10.65 -0.17 -16.54
C LYS A 256 -10.41 0.27 -17.98
N HIS A 257 -11.24 -0.16 -18.93
CA HIS A 257 -11.08 0.04 -20.36
C HIS A 257 -9.80 -0.59 -20.95
N ASP A 258 -9.23 -1.59 -20.28
CA ASP A 258 -8.17 -2.42 -20.82
C ASP A 258 -8.79 -3.53 -21.70
N TRP A 259 -9.21 -3.11 -22.90
CA TRP A 259 -9.95 -3.99 -23.83
C TRP A 259 -9.07 -5.14 -24.35
N GLU A 260 -7.80 -4.89 -24.61
CA GLU A 260 -6.88 -5.93 -25.07
C GLU A 260 -6.62 -6.97 -23.98
N GLY A 261 -6.33 -6.52 -22.76
CA GLY A 261 -6.15 -7.40 -21.60
C GLY A 261 -7.42 -8.20 -21.31
N ALA A 262 -8.58 -7.56 -21.31
CA ALA A 262 -9.86 -8.23 -21.08
C ALA A 262 -10.14 -9.32 -22.13
N ALA A 263 -9.96 -9.00 -23.42
CA ALA A 263 -10.18 -9.96 -24.49
C ALA A 263 -9.23 -11.16 -24.40
N ALA A 264 -7.94 -10.91 -24.14
CA ALA A 264 -6.94 -11.95 -23.98
C ALA A 264 -7.24 -12.87 -22.79
N GLU A 265 -7.67 -12.31 -21.66
CA GLU A 265 -8.02 -13.12 -20.48
C GLU A 265 -9.31 -13.92 -20.66
N TYR A 266 -10.30 -13.40 -21.38
CA TYR A 266 -11.45 -14.19 -21.78
C TYR A 266 -11.09 -15.34 -22.74
N GLU A 267 -10.22 -15.10 -23.73
CA GLU A 267 -9.70 -16.14 -24.63
C GLU A 267 -8.98 -17.25 -23.83
N ARG A 268 -8.11 -16.88 -22.89
CA ARG A 268 -7.40 -17.83 -22.00
C ARG A 268 -8.37 -18.63 -21.11
N LEU A 269 -9.40 -17.97 -20.58
CA LEU A 269 -10.42 -18.65 -19.79
C LEU A 269 -11.18 -19.69 -20.63
N ALA A 270 -11.50 -19.35 -21.88
CA ALA A 270 -12.16 -20.28 -22.80
C ALA A 270 -11.26 -21.48 -23.14
N GLU A 271 -10.00 -21.26 -23.43
CA GLU A 271 -9.01 -22.32 -23.70
C GLU A 271 -8.86 -23.27 -22.52
N ASN A 272 -8.90 -22.78 -21.32
CA ASN A 272 -8.79 -23.59 -20.09
C ASN A 272 -10.10 -24.28 -19.68
N ASN A 273 -11.25 -23.90 -20.28
CA ASN A 273 -12.56 -24.47 -19.97
C ASN A 273 -13.37 -24.83 -21.24
N PRO A 274 -12.80 -25.59 -22.20
CA PRO A 274 -13.41 -25.80 -23.53
C PRO A 274 -14.68 -26.65 -23.50
N LYS A 275 -14.90 -27.39 -22.43
CA LYS A 275 -16.06 -28.28 -22.26
C LYS A 275 -17.10 -27.73 -21.29
N GLU A 276 -16.98 -26.46 -20.92
CA GLU A 276 -17.85 -25.83 -19.95
C GLU A 276 -18.57 -24.62 -20.57
N ARG A 277 -19.78 -24.36 -20.10
CA ARG A 277 -20.55 -23.18 -20.55
C ARG A 277 -19.81 -21.85 -20.31
N ALA A 278 -19.01 -21.78 -19.25
CA ALA A 278 -18.19 -20.59 -18.98
C ALA A 278 -17.17 -20.31 -20.09
N GLY A 279 -16.62 -21.35 -20.70
CA GLY A 279 -15.74 -21.21 -21.86
C GLY A 279 -16.45 -20.62 -23.07
N VAL A 280 -17.67 -21.09 -23.38
CA VAL A 280 -18.48 -20.52 -24.47
C VAL A 280 -18.86 -19.08 -24.19
N SER A 281 -19.28 -18.75 -22.97
CA SER A 281 -19.59 -17.38 -22.58
C SER A 281 -18.36 -16.45 -22.66
N ALA A 282 -17.18 -16.98 -22.33
CA ALA A 282 -15.93 -16.25 -22.45
C ALA A 282 -15.56 -15.97 -23.91
N LEU A 283 -15.74 -16.96 -24.83
CA LEU A 283 -15.55 -16.74 -26.27
C LEU A 283 -16.47 -15.62 -26.80
N VAL A 284 -17.73 -15.62 -26.40
CA VAL A 284 -18.69 -14.57 -26.81
C VAL A 284 -18.28 -13.20 -26.27
N SER A 285 -17.82 -13.15 -25.01
CA SER A 285 -17.34 -11.88 -24.41
C SER A 285 -16.08 -11.36 -25.10
N ALA A 286 -15.11 -12.22 -25.36
CA ALA A 286 -13.89 -11.86 -26.10
C ALA A 286 -14.24 -11.38 -27.52
N ALA A 287 -15.10 -12.11 -28.22
CA ALA A 287 -15.54 -11.75 -29.59
C ALA A 287 -16.22 -10.37 -29.61
N ARG A 288 -17.10 -10.10 -28.65
CA ARG A 288 -17.74 -8.79 -28.50
C ARG A 288 -16.72 -7.68 -28.34
N ILE A 289 -15.76 -7.84 -27.42
CA ILE A 289 -14.72 -6.82 -27.18
C ILE A 289 -13.86 -6.62 -28.43
N ARG A 290 -13.42 -7.71 -29.09
CA ARG A 290 -12.65 -7.64 -30.33
C ARG A 290 -13.39 -6.88 -31.43
N LEU A 291 -14.70 -7.11 -31.55
CA LEU A 291 -15.52 -6.45 -32.56
C LEU A 291 -15.75 -4.96 -32.24
N THR A 292 -16.25 -4.69 -31.02
CA THR A 292 -16.81 -3.35 -30.70
C THR A 292 -15.78 -2.37 -30.19
N SER A 293 -14.79 -2.83 -29.42
CA SER A 293 -13.83 -1.97 -28.73
C SER A 293 -12.47 -1.94 -29.43
N LEU A 294 -12.06 -3.08 -30.02
CA LEU A 294 -10.76 -3.19 -30.68
C LEU A 294 -10.86 -3.07 -32.22
N ASN A 295 -12.07 -3.09 -32.79
CA ASN A 295 -12.31 -3.04 -34.24
C ASN A 295 -11.58 -4.15 -35.03
N GLU A 296 -11.59 -5.38 -34.49
CA GLU A 296 -10.96 -6.58 -35.05
C GLU A 296 -12.01 -7.60 -35.52
N PRO A 297 -12.79 -7.31 -36.57
CA PRO A 297 -13.93 -8.16 -36.99
C PRO A 297 -13.53 -9.57 -37.42
N GLU A 298 -12.34 -9.77 -37.99
CA GLU A 298 -11.85 -11.10 -38.42
C GLU A 298 -11.56 -12.01 -37.24
N ARG A 299 -10.92 -11.46 -36.16
CA ARG A 299 -10.66 -12.22 -34.92
C ARG A 299 -11.96 -12.50 -34.19
N ALA A 300 -12.85 -11.51 -34.10
CA ALA A 300 -14.15 -11.64 -33.50
C ALA A 300 -14.99 -12.74 -34.17
N ALA A 301 -15.00 -12.78 -35.51
CA ALA A 301 -15.72 -13.81 -36.27
C ALA A 301 -15.23 -15.23 -35.95
N LYS A 302 -13.89 -15.42 -35.81
CA LYS A 302 -13.32 -16.71 -35.41
C LYS A 302 -13.78 -17.15 -34.02
N LEU A 303 -13.83 -16.23 -33.08
CA LEU A 303 -14.27 -16.51 -31.70
C LEU A 303 -15.75 -16.82 -31.64
N TYR A 304 -16.61 -16.06 -32.33
CA TYR A 304 -18.02 -16.35 -32.43
C TYR A 304 -18.29 -17.69 -33.12
N GLN A 305 -17.53 -18.02 -34.18
CA GLN A 305 -17.64 -19.33 -34.84
C GLN A 305 -17.23 -20.47 -33.91
N ALA A 306 -16.14 -20.31 -33.16
CA ALA A 306 -15.71 -21.27 -32.15
C ALA A 306 -16.77 -21.47 -31.04
N ALA A 307 -17.46 -20.40 -30.65
CA ALA A 307 -18.58 -20.49 -29.71
C ALA A 307 -19.77 -21.25 -30.31
N ALA A 308 -20.15 -20.96 -31.58
CA ALA A 308 -21.22 -21.66 -32.29
C ALA A 308 -20.95 -23.15 -32.50
N ASP A 309 -19.70 -23.54 -32.78
CA ASP A 309 -19.28 -24.91 -33.01
C ASP A 309 -19.11 -25.72 -31.70
N SER A 310 -19.29 -25.07 -30.57
CA SER A 310 -19.18 -25.74 -29.27
C SER A 310 -20.27 -26.77 -29.08
N ARG A 311 -19.88 -27.96 -28.57
CA ARG A 311 -20.84 -29.03 -28.23
C ARG A 311 -21.50 -28.81 -26.86
N VAL A 312 -21.15 -27.76 -26.15
CA VAL A 312 -21.73 -27.40 -24.85
C VAL A 312 -23.07 -26.70 -25.07
N PRO A 313 -24.14 -27.07 -24.37
CA PRO A 313 -25.46 -26.40 -24.51
C PRO A 313 -25.32 -24.90 -24.17
N HIS A 314 -25.74 -24.04 -25.13
CA HIS A 314 -25.61 -22.59 -25.01
C HIS A 314 -26.75 -21.82 -25.74
N THR A 315 -27.94 -22.40 -25.80
CA THR A 315 -29.09 -21.82 -26.51
C THR A 315 -29.45 -20.39 -26.15
N ASP A 316 -29.11 -19.97 -24.92
CA ASP A 316 -29.28 -18.58 -24.46
C ASP A 316 -28.25 -17.61 -25.07
N LEU A 317 -27.16 -18.10 -25.63
CA LEU A 317 -26.13 -17.30 -26.32
C LEU A 317 -26.28 -17.32 -27.85
N ASP A 318 -27.13 -18.17 -28.40
CA ASP A 318 -27.29 -18.34 -29.86
C ASP A 318 -27.62 -17.03 -30.55
N THR A 319 -28.52 -16.23 -30.00
CA THR A 319 -28.88 -14.92 -30.55
C THR A 319 -27.67 -13.99 -30.60
N ALA A 320 -26.92 -13.88 -29.50
CA ALA A 320 -25.75 -13.02 -29.43
C ALA A 320 -24.62 -13.47 -30.39
N ILE A 321 -24.46 -14.78 -30.55
CA ILE A 321 -23.49 -15.35 -31.49
C ILE A 321 -23.88 -15.03 -32.94
N GLN A 322 -25.16 -15.23 -33.32
CA GLN A 322 -25.63 -14.97 -34.68
C GLN A 322 -25.59 -13.48 -35.04
N GLU A 323 -26.02 -12.61 -34.13
CA GLU A 323 -25.93 -11.16 -34.31
C GLU A 323 -24.44 -10.70 -34.43
N GLY A 324 -23.56 -11.26 -33.60
CA GLY A 324 -22.13 -10.97 -33.66
C GLY A 324 -21.49 -11.36 -34.99
N LEU A 325 -21.80 -12.56 -35.49
CA LEU A 325 -21.34 -13.03 -36.81
C LEU A 325 -21.84 -12.13 -37.95
N GLN A 326 -23.13 -11.70 -37.92
CA GLN A 326 -23.69 -10.79 -38.92
C GLN A 326 -22.98 -9.42 -38.87
N GLN A 327 -22.70 -8.91 -37.69
CA GLN A 327 -21.98 -7.64 -37.53
C GLN A 327 -20.54 -7.75 -38.05
N CYS A 328 -19.84 -8.84 -37.74
CA CYS A 328 -18.50 -9.09 -38.28
C CYS A 328 -18.50 -9.09 -39.81
N ALA A 329 -19.48 -9.73 -40.44
CA ALA A 329 -19.59 -9.78 -41.89
C ALA A 329 -19.85 -8.39 -42.53
N LYS A 330 -20.56 -7.51 -41.83
CA LYS A 330 -20.80 -6.12 -42.27
C LYS A 330 -19.57 -5.22 -42.09
N SER A 331 -18.76 -5.49 -41.09
CA SER A 331 -17.56 -4.70 -40.74
C SER A 331 -16.29 -5.18 -41.48
N ALA A 332 -16.33 -6.35 -42.11
CA ALA A 332 -15.20 -6.83 -42.92
C ALA A 332 -15.03 -5.91 -44.15
N PRO A 333 -13.79 -5.44 -44.44
CA PRO A 333 -13.55 -4.66 -45.65
C PRO A 333 -13.97 -5.48 -46.88
N SER A 334 -14.88 -4.94 -47.70
CA SER A 334 -15.28 -5.55 -48.95
C SER A 334 -14.01 -5.80 -49.78
N SER A 335 -13.63 -7.03 -49.97
CA SER A 335 -12.65 -7.44 -50.95
C SER A 335 -13.28 -7.16 -52.34
N GLN A 336 -13.14 -5.93 -52.82
CA GLN A 336 -13.36 -5.68 -54.24
C GLN A 336 -12.25 -6.35 -55.00
N PRO A 337 -12.49 -7.30 -55.91
CA PRO A 337 -11.51 -7.78 -56.83
C PRO A 337 -11.14 -6.58 -57.74
N GLY A 338 -9.87 -6.19 -57.70
CA GLY A 338 -9.35 -5.13 -58.55
C GLY A 338 -9.74 -5.38 -60.01
N ALA A 339 -10.58 -4.46 -60.52
CA ALA A 339 -10.81 -4.34 -61.95
C ALA A 339 -9.51 -3.86 -62.60
N TYR A 340 -8.69 -4.79 -63.01
CA TYR A 340 -7.73 -4.56 -64.07
C TYR A 340 -8.56 -4.43 -65.35
N SER A 341 -8.76 -3.21 -65.82
CA SER A 341 -9.16 -2.94 -67.19
C SER A 341 -8.15 -1.98 -67.80
N ARG A 342 -7.38 -2.55 -68.68
CA ARG A 342 -6.77 -2.03 -69.95
C ARG A 342 -6.28 -0.58 -69.99
#